data_9ec0fe09399a08ea5ebe66b97bd4906a
#
_entry.id   9ec0fe09399a08ea5ebe66b97bd4906a
#
_cell.length_a   1.000
_cell.length_b   1.000
_cell.length_c   1.000
_cell.angle_alpha   90.00
_cell.angle_beta   90.00
_cell.angle_gamma   90.00
#
_symmetry.space_group_name_H-M   'P 1'
#
loop_
_entity.id
_entity.type
_entity.pdbx_description
1 polymer ?
#
loop_
_entity_poly.entity_id
_entity_poly.type
_entity_poly.pdbx_seq_one_letter_code
_entity_poly.pdbx_strand_id
1 'polypeptide(L)'
;MLPLMKTILCFFRPYALLSGVFLLLTAFAAPGPRKVKVYLVGDSTMANKVRQVFPETGWGMPLSTFFDTTVVIDNRAQNGRSTRTFLAENRWQPIVDALQPDDYVFIQFGHNDESANYPDRYTSPEEYRQNLVTFVTGTRRKKGRPVLLTPITRRRFDKDGHVMETHVAYSKVTAEVAAQYQVPLIDLDKMSRELVQQFGVENSKLLFLELAPHDHPNYPYGRHDNTHFTELGARKMAQLAVSQVIAQKLPLLSDRLAQPTAKNAVPPATNGKDAQPTTP
;
A
#
# COMPACT_ATOMS: atom_id res chain seq x y z
N MET A 1 -35.47 -50.56 -90.20
CA MET A 1 -36.50 -49.80 -89.54
C MET A 1 -36.02 -49.42 -88.16
N LEU A 2 -35.48 -48.19 -87.95
CA LEU A 2 -35.02 -47.68 -86.68
C LEU A 2 -36.10 -46.73 -86.09
N PRO A 3 -36.39 -46.78 -84.82
CA PRO A 3 -37.17 -45.75 -84.20
C PRO A 3 -36.22 -44.68 -83.54
N LEU A 4 -36.63 -43.48 -83.78
CA LEU A 4 -36.11 -42.22 -83.26
C LEU A 4 -36.00 -42.18 -81.72
N MET A 5 -34.80 -41.98 -81.17
CA MET A 5 -34.61 -41.63 -79.78
C MET A 5 -34.69 -40.11 -79.64
N LYS A 6 -35.69 -39.62 -78.89
CA LYS A 6 -35.82 -38.20 -78.47
C LYS A 6 -34.93 -37.95 -77.31
N THR A 7 -33.89 -37.06 -77.55
CA THR A 7 -33.03 -36.61 -76.48
C THR A 7 -33.73 -35.53 -75.70
N ILE A 8 -34.01 -35.79 -74.45
CA ILE A 8 -34.51 -34.80 -73.48
C ILE A 8 -33.31 -34.03 -72.90
N LEU A 9 -33.14 -32.79 -73.26
CA LEU A 9 -32.13 -31.91 -72.69
C LEU A 9 -32.65 -31.41 -71.33
N CYS A 10 -32.14 -31.96 -70.24
CA CYS A 10 -32.35 -31.41 -68.92
C CYS A 10 -31.40 -30.24 -68.67
N PHE A 11 -31.97 -29.03 -68.64
CA PHE A 11 -31.26 -27.86 -68.18
C PHE A 11 -31.00 -27.94 -66.66
N PHE A 12 -29.80 -28.33 -66.27
CA PHE A 12 -29.33 -28.09 -64.90
C PHE A 12 -28.95 -26.63 -64.73
N ARG A 13 -29.75 -25.87 -63.98
CA ARG A 13 -29.36 -24.58 -63.44
C ARG A 13 -28.39 -24.82 -62.32
N PRO A 14 -27.18 -24.23 -62.35
CA PRO A 14 -26.30 -24.28 -61.18
C PRO A 14 -26.82 -23.26 -60.14
N TYR A 15 -27.41 -23.77 -59.06
CA TYR A 15 -27.60 -22.96 -57.88
C TYR A 15 -26.20 -22.72 -57.29
N ALA A 16 -25.65 -21.55 -57.48
CA ALA A 16 -24.48 -21.07 -56.77
C ALA A 16 -24.83 -21.00 -55.30
N LEU A 17 -24.42 -21.97 -54.53
CA LEU A 17 -24.39 -21.92 -53.08
C LEU A 17 -23.37 -20.85 -52.66
N LEU A 18 -23.85 -19.63 -52.44
CA LEU A 18 -23.14 -18.63 -51.66
C LEU A 18 -23.01 -19.17 -50.24
N SER A 19 -21.99 -19.98 -49.98
CA SER A 19 -21.55 -20.28 -48.62
C SER A 19 -20.98 -19.03 -48.02
N GLY A 20 -21.85 -18.24 -47.38
CA GLY A 20 -21.47 -17.10 -46.54
C GLY A 20 -20.67 -17.67 -45.36
N VAL A 21 -19.36 -17.62 -45.44
CA VAL A 21 -18.47 -17.81 -44.29
C VAL A 21 -18.72 -16.62 -43.38
N PHE A 22 -19.66 -16.77 -42.46
CA PHE A 22 -19.84 -15.86 -41.33
C PHE A 22 -18.62 -16.09 -40.41
N LEU A 23 -17.53 -15.34 -40.66
CA LEU A 23 -16.44 -15.23 -39.72
C LEU A 23 -17.01 -14.52 -38.48
N LEU A 24 -17.44 -15.27 -37.51
CA LEU A 24 -17.66 -14.79 -36.15
C LEU A 24 -16.31 -14.32 -35.63
N LEU A 25 -16.00 -13.06 -35.86
CA LEU A 25 -15.00 -12.32 -35.10
C LEU A 25 -15.52 -12.24 -33.65
N THR A 26 -15.32 -13.31 -32.87
CA THR A 26 -15.33 -13.21 -31.44
C THR A 26 -14.18 -12.28 -31.09
N ALA A 27 -14.51 -10.98 -30.95
CA ALA A 27 -13.62 -10.03 -30.31
C ALA A 27 -13.38 -10.60 -28.89
N PHE A 28 -12.33 -11.40 -28.72
CA PHE A 28 -11.75 -11.65 -27.40
C PHE A 28 -11.33 -10.26 -26.90
N ALA A 29 -12.19 -9.62 -26.12
CA ALA A 29 -11.77 -8.48 -25.33
C ALA A 29 -10.50 -8.94 -24.59
N ALA A 30 -9.35 -8.38 -24.95
CA ALA A 30 -8.12 -8.66 -24.24
C ALA A 30 -8.42 -8.49 -22.75
N PRO A 31 -8.12 -9.48 -21.92
CA PRO A 31 -8.36 -9.33 -20.49
C PRO A 31 -7.69 -8.04 -20.05
N GLY A 32 -8.46 -7.16 -19.39
CA GLY A 32 -7.94 -5.89 -18.90
C GLY A 32 -6.66 -6.13 -18.09
N PRO A 33 -5.81 -5.12 -17.93
CA PRO A 33 -4.54 -5.29 -17.23
C PRO A 33 -4.78 -5.95 -15.87
N ARG A 34 -4.05 -7.03 -15.58
CA ARG A 34 -4.17 -7.76 -14.31
C ARG A 34 -4.02 -6.77 -13.16
N LYS A 35 -4.94 -6.81 -12.22
CA LYS A 35 -4.82 -6.07 -10.96
C LYS A 35 -3.63 -6.60 -10.19
N VAL A 36 -2.80 -5.67 -9.69
CA VAL A 36 -1.69 -5.98 -8.79
C VAL A 36 -2.19 -5.87 -7.37
N LYS A 37 -1.99 -6.91 -6.58
CA LYS A 37 -2.33 -6.86 -5.16
C LYS A 37 -1.09 -6.47 -4.34
N VAL A 38 -1.29 -5.59 -3.37
CA VAL A 38 -0.29 -5.20 -2.38
C VAL A 38 -0.78 -5.69 -1.03
N TYR A 39 -0.15 -6.73 -0.51
CA TYR A 39 -0.39 -7.21 0.85
C TYR A 39 0.40 -6.34 1.82
N LEU A 40 -0.27 -5.82 2.84
CA LEU A 40 0.37 -5.10 3.93
C LEU A 40 0.52 -6.06 5.12
N VAL A 41 1.74 -6.29 5.53
CA VAL A 41 2.12 -7.20 6.61
C VAL A 41 2.83 -6.38 7.68
N GLY A 42 2.21 -6.23 8.85
CA GLY A 42 2.72 -5.32 9.87
C GLY A 42 1.91 -5.29 11.16
N ASP A 43 2.20 -4.28 11.95
CA ASP A 43 1.64 -4.04 13.27
C ASP A 43 0.50 -3.00 13.29
N SER A 44 0.22 -2.45 14.50
CA SER A 44 -0.86 -1.49 14.73
C SER A 44 -0.70 -0.17 13.98
N THR A 45 0.51 0.25 13.64
CA THR A 45 0.75 1.50 12.93
C THR A 45 0.27 1.44 11.48
N MET A 46 0.20 0.24 10.91
CA MET A 46 -0.26 -0.04 9.55
C MET A 46 -1.71 -0.58 9.50
N ALA A 47 -2.18 -1.25 10.55
CA ALA A 47 -3.40 -2.04 10.57
C ALA A 47 -4.68 -1.22 10.35
N ASN A 48 -5.71 -1.89 9.82
CA ASN A 48 -7.06 -1.34 9.80
C ASN A 48 -7.59 -1.13 11.22
N LYS A 49 -8.33 -0.04 11.42
CA LYS A 49 -8.94 0.31 12.69
C LYS A 49 -10.46 0.19 12.62
N VAL A 50 -11.05 -0.27 13.71
CA VAL A 50 -12.50 -0.29 13.87
C VAL A 50 -13.01 1.09 14.23
N ARG A 51 -14.28 1.39 13.90
CA ARG A 51 -14.88 2.72 14.09
C ARG A 51 -14.81 3.22 15.55
N GLN A 52 -14.85 2.30 16.50
CA GLN A 52 -14.83 2.61 17.94
C GLN A 52 -13.52 3.24 18.43
N VAL A 53 -12.45 3.10 17.67
CA VAL A 53 -11.15 3.71 18.03
C VAL A 53 -10.78 4.91 17.14
N PHE A 54 -11.68 5.37 16.25
CA PHE A 54 -11.43 6.60 15.48
C PHE A 54 -11.29 7.79 16.42
N PRO A 55 -10.42 8.75 16.14
CA PRO A 55 -9.67 8.99 14.90
C PRO A 55 -8.37 8.17 14.75
N GLU A 56 -8.11 7.16 15.62
CA GLU A 56 -6.97 6.29 15.41
C GLU A 56 -7.06 5.60 14.05
N THR A 57 -6.02 5.78 13.23
CA THR A 57 -5.98 5.30 11.84
C THR A 57 -4.62 4.67 11.56
N GLY A 58 -4.59 3.46 11.01
CA GLY A 58 -3.35 2.87 10.50
C GLY A 58 -3.01 3.43 9.11
N TRP A 59 -1.72 3.64 8.84
CA TRP A 59 -1.31 4.23 7.56
C TRP A 59 -1.65 3.37 6.32
N GLY A 60 -1.86 2.07 6.53
CA GLY A 60 -2.34 1.18 5.45
C GLY A 60 -3.77 1.47 5.00
N MET A 61 -4.61 2.12 5.84
CA MET A 61 -6.00 2.43 5.49
C MET A 61 -6.12 3.42 4.33
N PRO A 62 -5.46 4.59 4.35
CA PRO A 62 -5.54 5.54 3.24
C PRO A 62 -4.69 5.15 2.03
N LEU A 63 -3.85 4.11 2.10
CA LEU A 63 -2.89 3.78 1.04
C LEU A 63 -3.56 3.53 -0.32
N SER A 64 -4.74 2.90 -0.33
CA SER A 64 -5.49 2.63 -1.56
C SER A 64 -5.88 3.88 -2.32
N THR A 65 -6.02 5.03 -1.63
CA THR A 65 -6.42 6.29 -2.28
C THR A 65 -5.32 6.92 -3.14
N PHE A 66 -4.10 6.41 -3.05
CA PHE A 66 -2.96 6.89 -3.83
C PHE A 66 -2.76 6.13 -5.15
N PHE A 67 -3.50 5.05 -5.37
CA PHE A 67 -3.39 4.22 -6.56
C PHE A 67 -4.69 4.21 -7.36
N ASP A 68 -4.59 3.87 -8.63
CA ASP A 68 -5.75 3.64 -9.48
C ASP A 68 -6.44 2.29 -9.16
N THR A 69 -7.54 2.01 -9.83
CA THR A 69 -8.36 0.81 -9.60
C THR A 69 -7.69 -0.51 -10.00
N THR A 70 -6.51 -0.46 -10.60
CA THR A 70 -5.73 -1.64 -11.00
C THR A 70 -4.79 -2.13 -9.90
N VAL A 71 -4.64 -1.35 -8.80
CA VAL A 71 -3.93 -1.75 -7.58
C VAL A 71 -4.94 -2.05 -6.47
N VAL A 72 -4.81 -3.20 -5.84
CA VAL A 72 -5.66 -3.63 -4.73
C VAL A 72 -4.82 -3.72 -3.46
N ILE A 73 -5.14 -2.93 -2.45
CA ILE A 73 -4.50 -3.00 -1.13
C ILE A 73 -5.23 -4.03 -0.28
N ASP A 74 -4.52 -5.10 0.11
CA ASP A 74 -5.00 -6.13 1.04
C ASP A 74 -4.26 -5.98 2.38
N ASN A 75 -4.84 -5.19 3.27
CA ASN A 75 -4.21 -4.89 4.56
C ASN A 75 -4.41 -6.03 5.56
N ARG A 76 -3.37 -6.81 5.77
CA ARG A 76 -3.28 -7.94 6.72
C ARG A 76 -2.56 -7.58 8.00
N ALA A 77 -2.08 -6.34 8.15
CA ALA A 77 -1.47 -5.88 9.39
C ALA A 77 -2.43 -5.99 10.57
N GLN A 78 -1.89 -6.27 11.75
CA GLN A 78 -2.70 -6.55 12.93
C GLN A 78 -2.17 -5.84 14.19
N ASN A 79 -3.07 -5.23 14.94
CA ASN A 79 -2.73 -4.53 16.18
C ASN A 79 -1.97 -5.43 17.16
N GLY A 80 -0.87 -4.90 17.74
CA GLY A 80 -0.11 -5.55 18.78
C GLY A 80 0.79 -6.71 18.33
N ARG A 81 0.89 -6.98 17.02
CA ARG A 81 1.70 -8.10 16.52
C ARG A 81 3.14 -7.67 16.27
N SER A 82 4.06 -8.51 16.75
CA SER A 82 5.45 -8.55 16.34
C SER A 82 5.61 -9.52 15.17
N THR A 83 6.79 -9.58 14.56
CA THR A 83 7.10 -10.60 13.54
C THR A 83 6.89 -12.01 14.08
N ARG A 84 7.30 -12.28 15.34
CA ARG A 84 7.12 -13.55 16.04
C ARG A 84 5.65 -13.93 16.15
N THR A 85 4.82 -13.05 16.72
CA THR A 85 3.40 -13.36 16.95
C THR A 85 2.62 -13.45 15.65
N PHE A 86 2.99 -12.66 14.63
CA PHE A 86 2.38 -12.75 13.30
C PHE A 86 2.60 -14.13 12.65
N LEU A 87 3.79 -14.69 12.80
CA LEU A 87 4.11 -16.05 12.35
C LEU A 87 3.43 -17.12 13.22
N ALA A 88 3.53 -17.00 14.54
CA ALA A 88 2.99 -17.99 15.48
C ALA A 88 1.45 -18.13 15.39
N GLU A 89 0.74 -17.04 15.09
CA GLU A 89 -0.71 -17.02 14.89
C GLU A 89 -1.13 -17.48 13.48
N ASN A 90 -0.20 -18.02 12.69
CA ASN A 90 -0.43 -18.47 11.32
C ASN A 90 -1.01 -17.38 10.39
N ARG A 91 -0.70 -16.09 10.61
CA ARG A 91 -1.19 -14.97 9.77
C ARG A 91 -0.46 -14.87 8.45
N TRP A 92 0.75 -15.42 8.38
CA TRP A 92 1.58 -15.39 7.18
C TRP A 92 1.17 -16.42 6.14
N GLN A 93 0.85 -17.65 6.53
CA GLN A 93 0.56 -18.73 5.59
C GLN A 93 -0.62 -18.41 4.64
N PRO A 94 -1.77 -17.87 5.10
CA PRO A 94 -2.87 -17.50 4.19
C PRO A 94 -2.47 -16.45 3.14
N ILE A 95 -1.50 -15.56 3.45
CA ILE A 95 -0.97 -14.61 2.47
C ILE A 95 -0.14 -15.35 1.43
N VAL A 96 0.77 -16.23 1.87
CA VAL A 96 1.59 -17.04 0.96
C VAL A 96 0.72 -17.87 0.01
N ASP A 97 -0.36 -18.45 0.51
CA ASP A 97 -1.26 -19.29 -0.30
C ASP A 97 -2.01 -18.47 -1.35
N ALA A 98 -2.35 -17.22 -1.03
CA ALA A 98 -3.09 -16.32 -1.91
C ALA A 98 -2.20 -15.54 -2.90
N LEU A 99 -0.88 -15.45 -2.64
CA LEU A 99 0.07 -14.70 -3.48
C LEU A 99 0.11 -15.22 -4.91
N GLN A 100 0.03 -14.28 -5.84
CA GLN A 100 0.23 -14.51 -7.27
C GLN A 100 1.55 -13.87 -7.72
N PRO A 101 2.13 -14.33 -8.84
CA PRO A 101 3.30 -13.67 -9.43
C PRO A 101 3.08 -12.17 -9.58
N ASP A 102 4.09 -11.35 -9.29
CA ASP A 102 4.07 -9.90 -9.34
C ASP A 102 3.22 -9.18 -8.27
N ASP A 103 2.50 -9.89 -7.40
CA ASP A 103 1.90 -9.26 -6.23
C ASP A 103 3.01 -8.75 -5.29
N TYR A 104 2.72 -7.66 -4.59
CA TYR A 104 3.64 -7.07 -3.64
C TYR A 104 3.33 -7.50 -2.21
N VAL A 105 4.37 -7.58 -1.37
CA VAL A 105 4.24 -7.67 0.08
C VAL A 105 5.06 -6.56 0.70
N PHE A 106 4.39 -5.59 1.32
CA PHE A 106 5.01 -4.53 2.11
C PHE A 106 5.07 -4.99 3.57
N ILE A 107 6.29 -5.10 4.10
CA ILE A 107 6.57 -5.70 5.41
C ILE A 107 7.12 -4.63 6.34
N GLN A 108 6.37 -4.27 7.39
CA GLN A 108 6.76 -3.27 8.38
C GLN A 108 6.42 -3.74 9.79
N PHE A 109 7.44 -4.00 10.60
CA PHE A 109 7.35 -4.36 12.00
C PHE A 109 8.42 -3.62 12.81
N GLY A 110 8.47 -3.84 14.12
CA GLY A 110 9.48 -3.31 15.02
C GLY A 110 8.90 -2.82 16.33
N HIS A 111 7.78 -2.10 16.33
CA HIS A 111 7.18 -1.52 17.53
C HIS A 111 6.88 -2.52 18.64
N ASN A 112 6.42 -3.72 18.29
CA ASN A 112 6.10 -4.77 19.24
C ASN A 112 7.30 -5.69 19.45
N ASP A 113 8.12 -5.89 18.43
CA ASP A 113 9.34 -6.70 18.49
C ASP A 113 10.32 -6.14 19.53
N GLU A 114 10.49 -4.83 19.61
CA GLU A 114 11.39 -4.19 20.58
C GLU A 114 10.85 -4.14 22.03
N SER A 115 9.61 -4.51 22.26
CA SER A 115 8.92 -4.32 23.54
C SER A 115 9.35 -5.37 24.57
N ALA A 116 10.54 -5.29 25.11
CA ALA A 116 11.10 -6.26 26.07
C ALA A 116 10.24 -6.48 27.32
N ASN A 117 9.44 -5.48 27.72
CA ASN A 117 8.50 -5.60 28.84
C ASN A 117 7.29 -6.49 28.55
N TYR A 118 7.15 -6.97 27.32
CA TYR A 118 6.07 -7.85 26.87
C TYR A 118 6.66 -9.13 26.25
N PRO A 119 7.06 -10.13 27.07
CA PRO A 119 7.76 -11.32 26.60
C PRO A 119 7.05 -12.09 25.49
N ASP A 120 5.72 -12.07 25.50
CA ASP A 120 4.89 -12.81 24.53
C ASP A 120 5.08 -12.31 23.09
N ARG A 121 5.41 -11.05 22.92
CA ARG A 121 5.61 -10.42 21.59
C ARG A 121 7.03 -9.92 21.35
N TYR A 122 7.83 -9.83 22.39
CA TYR A 122 9.25 -9.45 22.22
C TYR A 122 9.95 -10.41 21.28
N THR A 123 10.73 -9.84 20.38
CA THR A 123 11.52 -10.57 19.39
C THR A 123 12.93 -9.99 19.41
N SER A 124 13.93 -10.79 19.72
CA SER A 124 15.31 -10.31 19.68
C SER A 124 15.69 -9.81 18.26
N PRO A 125 16.66 -8.89 18.11
CA PRO A 125 17.11 -8.45 16.81
C PRO A 125 17.52 -9.58 15.85
N GLU A 126 18.10 -10.65 16.39
CA GLU A 126 18.48 -11.83 15.60
C GLU A 126 17.23 -12.64 15.15
N GLU A 127 16.31 -12.90 16.03
CA GLU A 127 15.04 -13.56 15.68
C GLU A 127 14.20 -12.72 14.72
N TYR A 128 14.18 -11.39 14.92
CA TYR A 128 13.55 -10.44 14.01
C TYR A 128 14.13 -10.53 12.60
N ARG A 129 15.46 -10.62 12.48
CA ARG A 129 16.15 -10.86 11.20
C ARG A 129 15.66 -12.14 10.52
N GLN A 130 15.61 -13.24 11.24
CA GLN A 130 15.16 -14.54 10.72
C GLN A 130 13.71 -14.47 10.24
N ASN A 131 12.85 -13.79 10.98
CA ASN A 131 11.45 -13.61 10.63
C ASN A 131 11.29 -12.73 9.37
N LEU A 132 12.07 -11.65 9.23
CA LEU A 132 12.09 -10.84 8.00
C LEU A 132 12.53 -11.68 6.80
N VAL A 133 13.58 -12.50 6.95
CA VAL A 133 14.05 -13.43 5.91
C VAL A 133 12.95 -14.40 5.51
N THR A 134 12.18 -14.90 6.48
CA THR A 134 11.03 -15.79 6.22
C THR A 134 9.98 -15.11 5.35
N PHE A 135 9.63 -13.86 5.64
CA PHE A 135 8.67 -13.10 4.83
C PHE A 135 9.21 -12.84 3.41
N VAL A 136 10.45 -12.41 3.28
CA VAL A 136 11.11 -12.13 2.00
C VAL A 136 11.16 -13.39 1.11
N THR A 137 11.68 -14.48 1.66
CA THR A 137 11.85 -15.73 0.90
C THR A 137 10.52 -16.39 0.57
N GLY A 138 9.56 -16.34 1.48
CA GLY A 138 8.19 -16.82 1.27
C GLY A 138 7.49 -16.08 0.13
N THR A 139 7.63 -14.76 0.07
CA THR A 139 7.11 -13.93 -1.02
C THR A 139 7.75 -14.32 -2.35
N ARG A 140 9.08 -14.44 -2.39
CA ARG A 140 9.82 -14.78 -3.62
C ARG A 140 9.51 -16.16 -4.16
N ARG A 141 9.28 -17.16 -3.29
CA ARG A 141 8.86 -18.51 -3.70
C ARG A 141 7.59 -18.50 -4.54
N LYS A 142 6.70 -17.54 -4.30
CA LYS A 142 5.47 -17.32 -5.07
C LYS A 142 5.64 -16.37 -6.24
N LYS A 143 6.87 -16.00 -6.58
CA LYS A 143 7.20 -14.98 -7.60
C LYS A 143 6.60 -13.60 -7.26
N GLY A 144 6.28 -13.36 -6.00
CA GLY A 144 5.86 -12.05 -5.47
C GLY A 144 7.06 -11.13 -5.25
N ARG A 145 6.79 -9.86 -5.02
CA ARG A 145 7.76 -8.77 -4.87
C ARG A 145 7.76 -8.27 -3.42
N PRO A 146 8.71 -8.69 -2.57
CA PRO A 146 8.81 -8.16 -1.22
C PRO A 146 9.38 -6.74 -1.23
N VAL A 147 8.88 -5.90 -0.32
CA VAL A 147 9.41 -4.58 0.00
C VAL A 147 9.53 -4.50 1.52
N LEU A 148 10.70 -4.17 2.04
CA LEU A 148 10.91 -3.96 3.46
C LEU A 148 10.75 -2.48 3.82
N LEU A 149 10.08 -2.23 4.94
CA LEU A 149 9.88 -0.89 5.46
C LEU A 149 10.39 -0.86 6.91
N THR A 150 11.21 0.16 7.25
CA THR A 150 11.62 0.37 8.64
C THR A 150 10.42 0.79 9.49
N PRO A 151 10.40 0.47 10.81
CA PRO A 151 9.34 0.93 11.70
C PRO A 151 9.26 2.47 11.69
N ILE A 152 8.05 3.01 11.76
CA ILE A 152 7.82 4.47 11.77
C ILE A 152 8.23 5.02 13.13
N THR A 153 8.84 6.21 13.18
CA THR A 153 9.26 6.83 14.44
C THR A 153 8.09 7.05 15.41
N ARG A 154 8.38 6.97 16.72
CA ARG A 154 7.47 7.52 17.73
C ARG A 154 7.67 9.03 17.83
N ARG A 155 6.61 9.75 18.17
CA ARG A 155 6.72 11.19 18.48
C ARG A 155 7.43 11.37 19.82
N ARG A 156 8.75 11.43 19.78
CA ARG A 156 9.59 11.64 20.95
C ARG A 156 10.65 12.68 20.65
N PHE A 157 10.70 13.72 21.47
CA PHE A 157 11.66 14.81 21.35
C PHE A 157 12.59 14.81 22.55
N ASP A 158 13.81 15.26 22.33
CA ASP A 158 14.72 15.60 23.42
C ASP A 158 14.38 16.98 24.01
N LYS A 159 15.18 17.42 25.01
CA LYS A 159 15.01 18.72 25.68
C LYS A 159 15.23 19.93 24.76
N ASP A 160 15.93 19.75 23.66
CA ASP A 160 16.27 20.79 22.71
C ASP A 160 15.30 20.82 21.48
N GLY A 161 14.29 19.96 21.50
CA GLY A 161 13.25 19.89 20.47
C GLY A 161 13.66 19.10 19.23
N HIS A 162 14.66 18.23 19.32
CA HIS A 162 15.04 17.31 18.24
C HIS A 162 14.32 15.98 18.40
N VAL A 163 13.85 15.43 17.27
CA VAL A 163 13.21 14.11 17.26
C VAL A 163 14.25 13.03 17.53
N MET A 164 13.97 12.21 18.53
CA MET A 164 14.84 11.10 18.93
C MET A 164 14.63 9.87 18.06
N GLU A 165 15.69 9.14 17.82
CA GLU A 165 15.59 7.78 17.23
C GLU A 165 14.96 6.82 18.23
N THR A 166 13.94 6.07 17.80
CA THR A 166 13.18 5.19 18.68
C THR A 166 13.29 3.71 18.33
N HIS A 167 13.79 3.36 17.14
CA HIS A 167 13.82 1.98 16.64
C HIS A 167 15.18 1.56 16.07
N VAL A 168 16.28 2.10 16.61
CA VAL A 168 17.64 2.00 16.04
C VAL A 168 18.02 0.57 15.66
N ALA A 169 17.86 -0.40 16.58
CA ALA A 169 18.28 -1.78 16.35
C ALA A 169 17.43 -2.45 15.25
N TYR A 170 16.14 -2.22 15.26
CA TYR A 170 15.20 -2.88 14.33
C TYR A 170 15.23 -2.24 12.94
N SER A 171 15.38 -0.91 12.85
CA SER A 171 15.61 -0.20 11.60
C SER A 171 16.90 -0.65 10.93
N LYS A 172 17.99 -0.79 11.72
CA LYS A 172 19.27 -1.31 11.24
C LYS A 172 19.14 -2.72 10.68
N VAL A 173 18.51 -3.65 11.42
CA VAL A 173 18.32 -5.03 10.96
C VAL A 173 17.47 -5.08 9.70
N THR A 174 16.41 -4.27 9.60
CA THR A 174 15.57 -4.19 8.40
C THR A 174 16.39 -3.75 7.17
N ALA A 175 17.23 -2.72 7.31
CA ALA A 175 18.10 -2.23 6.25
C ALA A 175 19.15 -3.28 5.83
N GLU A 176 19.76 -3.98 6.80
CA GLU A 176 20.74 -5.03 6.53
C GLU A 176 20.13 -6.21 5.77
N VAL A 177 18.91 -6.66 6.15
CA VAL A 177 18.19 -7.72 5.43
C VAL A 177 17.83 -7.24 4.02
N ALA A 178 17.35 -6.00 3.87
CA ALA A 178 17.04 -5.45 2.56
C ALA A 178 18.27 -5.46 1.63
N ALA A 179 19.42 -5.02 2.12
CA ALA A 179 20.68 -5.01 1.37
C ALA A 179 21.14 -6.44 1.04
N GLN A 180 21.16 -7.35 2.03
CA GLN A 180 21.62 -8.73 1.86
C GLN A 180 20.79 -9.49 0.84
N TYR A 181 19.49 -9.30 0.85
CA TYR A 181 18.55 -9.99 -0.04
C TYR A 181 18.18 -9.16 -1.29
N GLN A 182 18.80 -8.00 -1.47
CA GLN A 182 18.51 -7.10 -2.62
C GLN A 182 17.00 -6.87 -2.77
N VAL A 183 16.37 -6.45 -1.68
CA VAL A 183 14.95 -6.11 -1.59
C VAL A 183 14.82 -4.59 -1.53
N PRO A 184 13.88 -3.96 -2.23
CA PRO A 184 13.59 -2.54 -2.05
C PRO A 184 13.36 -2.21 -0.57
N LEU A 185 14.01 -1.15 -0.09
CA LEU A 185 13.85 -0.62 1.27
C LEU A 185 13.14 0.73 1.20
N ILE A 186 12.08 0.88 1.98
CA ILE A 186 11.47 2.17 2.28
C ILE A 186 11.84 2.54 3.71
N ASP A 187 12.74 3.50 3.87
CA ASP A 187 13.20 3.95 5.19
C ASP A 187 12.19 4.91 5.83
N LEU A 188 11.07 4.34 6.31
CA LEU A 188 10.03 5.12 6.97
C LEU A 188 10.49 5.71 8.31
N ASP A 189 11.45 5.08 9.02
CA ASP A 189 11.99 5.64 10.27
C ASP A 189 12.61 7.00 10.01
N LYS A 190 13.56 7.07 9.08
CA LYS A 190 14.21 8.33 8.70
C LYS A 190 13.19 9.36 8.20
N MET A 191 12.36 8.98 7.24
CA MET A 191 11.40 9.90 6.59
C MET A 191 10.36 10.43 7.57
N SER A 192 9.86 9.58 8.47
CA SER A 192 8.90 10.02 9.47
C SER A 192 9.54 10.89 10.55
N ARG A 193 10.80 10.63 10.96
CA ARG A 193 11.54 11.53 11.85
C ARG A 193 11.71 12.92 11.24
N GLU A 194 12.07 12.99 9.96
CA GLU A 194 12.20 14.26 9.23
C GLU A 194 10.84 15.00 9.17
N LEU A 195 9.76 14.29 8.87
CA LEU A 195 8.42 14.88 8.87
C LEU A 195 8.00 15.39 10.25
N VAL A 196 8.18 14.59 11.30
CA VAL A 196 7.86 14.97 12.68
C VAL A 196 8.70 16.19 13.13
N GLN A 197 9.99 16.24 12.73
CA GLN A 197 10.86 17.38 13.01
C GLN A 197 10.37 18.64 12.30
N GLN A 198 9.93 18.55 11.04
CA GLN A 198 9.39 19.69 10.30
C GLN A 198 8.12 20.26 10.94
N PHE A 199 7.27 19.39 11.50
CA PHE A 199 6.08 19.82 12.25
C PHE A 199 6.44 20.43 13.62
N GLY A 200 7.59 20.06 14.20
CA GLY A 200 8.04 20.49 15.51
C GLY A 200 7.22 19.91 16.68
N VAL A 201 7.59 20.27 17.89
CA VAL A 201 7.03 19.67 19.12
C VAL A 201 5.51 19.82 19.19
N GLU A 202 4.98 21.00 18.91
CA GLU A 202 3.54 21.25 19.09
C GLU A 202 2.71 20.73 17.90
N ASN A 203 3.05 21.11 16.66
CA ASN A 203 2.21 20.76 15.52
C ASN A 203 2.26 19.27 15.18
N SER A 204 3.34 18.55 15.55
CA SER A 204 3.41 17.10 15.35
C SER A 204 2.37 16.33 16.15
N LYS A 205 1.76 16.91 17.19
CA LYS A 205 0.61 16.32 17.89
C LYS A 205 -0.55 16.01 16.94
N LEU A 206 -0.74 16.84 15.91
CA LEU A 206 -1.79 16.64 14.91
C LEU A 206 -1.63 15.32 14.11
N LEU A 207 -0.43 14.79 14.03
CA LEU A 207 -0.15 13.54 13.32
C LEU A 207 -0.43 12.29 14.17
N PHE A 208 -0.39 12.43 15.50
CA PHE A 208 -0.50 11.33 16.44
C PHE A 208 -1.81 11.42 17.24
N LEU A 209 -2.15 10.34 17.95
CA LEU A 209 -3.39 10.27 18.72
C LEU A 209 -3.23 11.04 20.05
N GLU A 210 -2.96 12.34 19.93
CA GLU A 210 -2.85 13.31 21.01
C GLU A 210 -4.13 14.14 21.04
N LEU A 211 -5.07 13.78 21.91
CA LEU A 211 -6.40 14.38 22.01
C LEU A 211 -6.59 14.95 23.41
N ALA A 212 -7.08 16.19 23.49
CA ALA A 212 -7.56 16.74 24.74
C ALA A 212 -8.91 16.11 25.16
N PRO A 213 -9.30 16.20 26.42
CA PRO A 213 -10.64 15.78 26.83
C PRO A 213 -11.72 16.47 25.97
N HIS A 214 -12.69 15.69 25.52
CA HIS A 214 -13.82 16.11 24.67
C HIS A 214 -13.51 16.45 23.21
N ASP A 215 -12.28 16.31 22.75
CA ASP A 215 -11.93 16.50 21.31
C ASP A 215 -12.61 15.48 20.41
N HIS A 216 -12.84 14.26 20.91
CA HIS A 216 -13.50 13.21 20.13
C HIS A 216 -14.40 12.33 21.00
N PRO A 217 -15.62 11.96 20.53
CA PRO A 217 -16.57 11.18 21.32
C PRO A 217 -16.06 9.78 21.72
N ASN A 218 -15.18 9.16 20.96
CA ASN A 218 -14.56 7.89 21.32
C ASN A 218 -13.50 8.03 22.43
N TYR A 219 -13.04 9.25 22.73
CA TYR A 219 -12.02 9.55 23.72
C TYR A 219 -12.46 10.71 24.62
N PRO A 220 -13.54 10.54 25.40
CA PRO A 220 -14.12 11.64 26.20
C PRO A 220 -13.15 12.22 27.25
N TYR A 221 -12.17 11.43 27.67
CA TYR A 221 -11.13 11.84 28.64
C TYR A 221 -9.81 12.24 27.98
N GLY A 222 -9.81 12.37 26.64
CA GLY A 222 -8.59 12.59 25.88
C GLY A 222 -7.76 11.31 25.66
N ARG A 223 -6.66 11.47 24.94
CA ARG A 223 -5.69 10.40 24.67
C ARG A 223 -4.30 10.99 24.47
N HIS A 224 -3.30 10.40 25.11
CA HIS A 224 -1.88 10.71 24.90
C HIS A 224 -1.20 9.49 24.32
N ASP A 225 -0.98 9.49 23.00
CA ASP A 225 -0.38 8.37 22.30
C ASP A 225 0.59 8.87 21.21
N ASN A 226 1.85 8.76 21.51
CA ASN A 226 2.95 9.18 20.65
C ASN A 226 3.37 8.12 19.61
N THR A 227 2.55 7.09 19.39
CA THR A 227 2.83 5.95 18.48
C THR A 227 1.78 5.82 17.38
N HIS A 228 0.50 5.85 17.75
CA HIS A 228 -0.59 5.68 16.80
C HIS A 228 -1.02 7.01 16.20
N PHE A 229 -1.53 6.96 14.97
CA PHE A 229 -1.80 8.14 14.17
C PHE A 229 -3.27 8.56 14.21
N THR A 230 -3.50 9.85 14.02
CA THR A 230 -4.77 10.38 13.52
C THR A 230 -4.91 10.05 12.02
N GLU A 231 -6.08 10.37 11.44
CA GLU A 231 -6.28 10.24 9.98
C GLU A 231 -5.25 11.08 9.19
N LEU A 232 -4.95 12.29 9.65
CA LEU A 232 -3.93 13.14 9.03
C LEU A 232 -2.55 12.48 9.06
N GLY A 233 -2.15 11.98 10.23
CA GLY A 233 -0.86 11.30 10.39
C GLY A 233 -0.76 10.06 9.51
N ALA A 234 -1.78 9.20 9.53
CA ALA A 234 -1.84 8.00 8.71
C ALA A 234 -1.71 8.31 7.21
N ARG A 235 -2.41 9.35 6.73
CA ARG A 235 -2.32 9.80 5.33
C ARG A 235 -0.91 10.31 5.00
N LYS A 236 -0.27 11.07 5.91
CA LYS A 236 1.10 11.55 5.72
C LYS A 236 2.10 10.39 5.63
N MET A 237 1.99 9.38 6.52
CA MET A 237 2.86 8.19 6.47
C MET A 237 2.65 7.38 5.19
N ALA A 238 1.40 7.18 4.76
CA ALA A 238 1.11 6.56 3.46
C ALA A 238 1.72 7.34 2.29
N GLN A 239 1.66 8.68 2.33
CA GLN A 239 2.28 9.56 1.32
C GLN A 239 3.80 9.38 1.27
N LEU A 240 4.48 9.24 2.42
CA LEU A 240 5.91 8.93 2.47
C LEU A 240 6.21 7.59 1.79
N ALA A 241 5.44 6.53 2.10
CA ALA A 241 5.62 5.23 1.47
C ALA A 241 5.44 5.30 -0.06
N VAL A 242 4.39 5.98 -0.54
CA VAL A 242 4.11 6.16 -1.97
C VAL A 242 5.20 6.99 -2.67
N SER A 243 5.75 8.02 -2.01
CA SER A 243 6.85 8.80 -2.58
C SER A 243 8.06 7.92 -2.91
N GLN A 244 8.32 6.89 -2.09
CA GLN A 244 9.39 5.93 -2.35
C GLN A 244 9.01 4.89 -3.42
N VAL A 245 7.76 4.50 -3.53
CA VAL A 245 7.27 3.69 -4.68
C VAL A 245 7.61 4.39 -6.00
N ILE A 246 7.39 5.72 -6.05
CA ILE A 246 7.68 6.54 -7.22
C ILE A 246 9.19 6.70 -7.41
N ALA A 247 9.92 7.12 -6.38
CA ALA A 247 11.35 7.41 -6.45
C ALA A 247 12.18 6.18 -6.86
N GLN A 248 11.82 5.01 -6.34
CA GLN A 248 12.46 3.74 -6.67
C GLN A 248 11.89 3.08 -7.93
N LYS A 249 10.90 3.69 -8.58
CA LYS A 249 10.24 3.17 -9.79
C LYS A 249 9.81 1.72 -9.63
N LEU A 250 9.12 1.40 -8.51
CA LEU A 250 8.68 0.03 -8.25
C LEU A 250 7.76 -0.44 -9.38
N PRO A 251 8.15 -1.51 -10.12
CA PRO A 251 7.42 -1.95 -11.30
C PRO A 251 5.95 -2.22 -11.00
N LEU A 252 5.05 -1.89 -11.91
CA LEU A 252 3.59 -2.11 -11.78
C LEU A 252 2.90 -1.31 -10.67
N LEU A 253 3.62 -0.49 -9.90
CA LEU A 253 3.03 0.41 -8.90
C LEU A 253 3.28 1.87 -9.25
N SER A 254 4.51 2.23 -9.63
CA SER A 254 4.88 3.63 -9.93
C SER A 254 4.04 4.26 -11.04
N ASP A 255 3.56 3.47 -12.00
CA ASP A 255 2.78 3.91 -13.14
C ASP A 255 1.25 3.80 -12.93
N ARG A 256 0.83 3.38 -11.74
CA ARG A 256 -0.58 3.13 -11.38
C ARG A 256 -1.07 4.03 -10.26
N LEU A 257 -0.60 5.26 -10.25
CA LEU A 257 -1.04 6.25 -9.27
C LEU A 257 -2.41 6.80 -9.64
N ALA A 258 -3.21 7.10 -8.60
CA ALA A 258 -4.47 7.79 -8.80
C ALA A 258 -4.24 9.15 -9.44
N GLN A 259 -4.94 9.42 -10.54
CA GLN A 259 -4.92 10.74 -11.15
C GLN A 259 -5.67 11.73 -10.23
N PRO A 260 -5.18 12.97 -10.09
CA PRO A 260 -5.95 14.00 -9.42
C PRO A 260 -7.32 14.14 -10.10
N THR A 261 -8.39 13.84 -9.38
CA THR A 261 -9.72 14.10 -9.91
C THR A 261 -9.91 15.61 -10.04
N ALA A 262 -10.51 16.08 -11.13
CA ALA A 262 -10.75 17.51 -11.37
C ALA A 262 -11.50 18.21 -10.21
N LYS A 263 -12.18 17.46 -9.34
CA LYS A 263 -12.84 17.95 -8.12
C LYS A 263 -11.86 18.31 -6.99
N ASN A 264 -10.62 17.82 -7.03
CA ASN A 264 -9.59 18.05 -6.01
C ASN A 264 -8.41 18.87 -6.55
N ALA A 265 -8.49 19.35 -7.77
CA ALA A 265 -7.52 20.31 -8.28
C ALA A 265 -7.71 21.63 -7.50
N VAL A 266 -6.76 21.97 -6.64
CA VAL A 266 -6.66 23.30 -6.09
C VAL A 266 -6.49 24.24 -7.29
N PRO A 267 -7.39 25.23 -7.52
CA PRO A 267 -7.20 26.16 -8.61
C PRO A 267 -5.82 26.82 -8.45
N PRO A 268 -5.10 27.07 -9.57
CA PRO A 268 -3.82 27.74 -9.48
C PRO A 268 -4.04 29.06 -8.74
N ALA A 269 -3.16 29.34 -7.76
CA ALA A 269 -3.19 30.62 -7.06
C ALA A 269 -3.18 31.74 -8.11
N THR A 270 -4.27 32.49 -8.22
CA THR A 270 -4.31 33.68 -9.03
C THR A 270 -3.33 34.65 -8.41
N ASN A 271 -2.20 34.86 -9.06
CA ASN A 271 -1.28 35.93 -8.72
C ASN A 271 -2.08 37.23 -8.80
N GLY A 272 -2.41 37.80 -7.64
CA GLY A 272 -3.05 39.10 -7.50
C GLY A 272 -2.10 40.20 -8.00
N LYS A 273 -2.05 40.39 -9.30
CA LYS A 273 -1.56 41.60 -9.95
C LYS A 273 -2.73 42.12 -10.76
N ASP A 274 -3.62 42.84 -10.13
CA ASP A 274 -4.52 43.83 -10.75
C ASP A 274 -5.43 44.43 -9.63
N ALA A 275 -4.78 44.97 -8.62
CA ALA A 275 -5.43 45.98 -7.77
C ALA A 275 -4.86 47.33 -8.19
N GLN A 276 -5.45 47.94 -9.23
CA GLN A 276 -5.23 49.39 -9.46
C GLN A 276 -5.92 50.18 -8.31
N PRO A 277 -5.23 51.18 -7.69
CA PRO A 277 -5.86 52.05 -6.73
C PRO A 277 -6.78 53.02 -7.49
N THR A 278 -8.06 52.98 -7.18
CA THR A 278 -8.98 54.08 -7.50
C THR A 278 -8.63 55.24 -6.58
N THR A 279 -8.06 56.30 -7.11
CA THR A 279 -7.87 57.58 -6.48
C THR A 279 -9.18 58.40 -6.56
N PRO A 280 -9.42 59.31 -5.56
CA PRO A 280 -10.69 59.98 -5.26
C PRO A 280 -11.14 61.00 -6.29
#